data_ce473a124b08961aa17290730349b2c7
#
_entry.id   ce473a124b08961aa17290730349b2c7
#
_cell.length_a   1.000
_cell.length_b   1.000
_cell.length_c   1.000
_cell.angle_alpha   90.00
_cell.angle_beta   90.00
_cell.angle_gamma   90.00
#
_symmetry.space_group_name_H-M   'P 1'
#
loop_
_entity.id
_entity.type
_entity.pdbx_description
1 polymer ?
#
loop_
_entity_poly.entity_id
_entity_poly.type
_entity_poly.pdbx_seq_one_letter_code
_entity_poly.pdbx_strand_id
1 'polypeptide(L)'
;MEHPPQPDCLSFVLDLNVQGILKMQQGDYIAAGSCFHKGCSIAINQLAMFGAFPTAIDKPSWMNQEETGDEDDLLEDQEATLHSVTLPEETHPKPHDDIFMLFNRAIHLPREADFFDGDQAQLGKVASAVLLYNMGFSLHMHGLSTGDSKCLARAIDLYSIAYNTYVSLKEATPGSRFVDLGLLAATNNMGHIFAFFRCFQETSLCSDDLSYRLFGLTNALSIDHNNHPVLDEEYKVFFLNACFFRESVFVSAPAA
;
A
#
# COMPACT_ATOMS: atom_id res chain seq x y z
N MET A 1 35.71 0.72 25.72
CA MET A 1 35.22 1.65 24.67
C MET A 1 33.85 1.15 24.31
N GLU A 2 32.82 1.81 24.81
CA GLU A 2 31.43 1.52 24.41
C GLU A 2 31.25 2.08 22.99
N HIS A 3 30.87 1.21 22.05
CA HIS A 3 30.43 1.66 20.72
C HIS A 3 29.18 2.54 20.89
N PRO A 4 29.15 3.71 20.26
CA PRO A 4 27.90 4.48 20.26
C PRO A 4 26.78 3.59 19.73
N PRO A 5 25.56 3.66 20.32
CA PRO A 5 24.43 2.89 19.83
C PRO A 5 24.25 3.22 18.34
N GLN A 6 24.26 2.18 17.49
CA GLN A 6 23.93 2.37 16.08
C GLN A 6 22.52 2.93 16.02
N PRO A 7 22.27 3.97 15.20
CA PRO A 7 20.93 4.49 15.04
C PRO A 7 20.02 3.32 14.64
N ASP A 8 18.90 3.23 15.33
CA ASP A 8 17.89 2.20 15.04
C ASP A 8 17.39 2.45 13.62
N CYS A 9 17.92 1.66 12.67
CA CYS A 9 17.57 1.80 11.24
C CYS A 9 16.07 1.71 11.02
N LEU A 10 15.33 1.00 11.88
CA LEU A 10 13.90 0.89 11.80
C LEU A 10 13.22 2.22 12.14
N SER A 11 13.66 2.91 13.19
CA SER A 11 13.14 4.24 13.52
C SER A 11 13.23 5.19 12.33
N PHE A 12 14.36 5.19 11.64
CA PHE A 12 14.54 6.02 10.45
C PHE A 12 13.63 5.61 9.27
N VAL A 13 13.37 4.31 9.09
CA VAL A 13 12.41 3.79 8.10
C VAL A 13 10.99 4.24 8.43
N LEU A 14 10.61 4.22 9.71
CA LEU A 14 9.31 4.70 10.18
C LEU A 14 9.14 6.19 9.90
N ASP A 15 10.15 7.00 10.20
CA ASP A 15 10.15 8.44 9.95
C ASP A 15 9.99 8.75 8.45
N LEU A 16 10.72 8.04 7.58
CA LEU A 16 10.57 8.19 6.14
C LEU A 16 9.18 7.81 5.64
N ASN A 17 8.52 6.81 6.25
CA ASN A 17 7.15 6.47 5.91
C ASN A 17 6.18 7.62 6.30
N VAL A 18 6.34 8.18 7.50
CA VAL A 18 5.52 9.31 7.97
C VAL A 18 5.73 10.54 7.07
N GLN A 19 6.98 10.90 6.79
CA GLN A 19 7.29 12.02 5.89
C GLN A 19 6.69 11.83 4.50
N GLY A 20 6.81 10.64 3.92
CA GLY A 20 6.21 10.32 2.63
C GLY A 20 4.69 10.50 2.64
N ILE A 21 4.00 10.04 3.69
CA ILE A 21 2.55 10.21 3.84
C ILE A 21 2.18 11.69 3.94
N LEU A 22 2.91 12.49 4.72
CA LEU A 22 2.69 13.94 4.82
C LEU A 22 2.86 14.63 3.46
N LYS A 23 3.88 14.25 2.68
CA LYS A 23 4.05 14.77 1.31
C LYS A 23 2.89 14.39 0.39
N MET A 24 2.37 13.16 0.49
CA MET A 24 1.17 12.75 -0.26
C MET A 24 -0.05 13.59 0.10
N GLN A 25 -0.26 13.89 1.37
CA GLN A 25 -1.35 14.75 1.84
C GLN A 25 -1.24 16.18 1.30
N GLN A 26 -0.02 16.65 1.02
CA GLN A 26 0.26 17.94 0.38
C GLN A 26 0.12 17.91 -1.15
N GLY A 27 -0.13 16.73 -1.74
CA GLY A 27 -0.15 16.54 -3.20
C GLY A 27 1.22 16.44 -3.85
N ASP A 28 2.30 16.42 -3.06
CA ASP A 28 3.68 16.27 -3.54
C ASP A 28 4.06 14.79 -3.68
N TYR A 29 3.49 14.17 -4.71
CA TYR A 29 3.64 12.73 -4.93
C TYR A 29 5.07 12.32 -5.30
N ILE A 30 5.85 13.21 -5.92
CA ILE A 30 7.25 12.93 -6.30
C ILE A 30 8.13 12.88 -5.06
N ALA A 31 8.04 13.88 -4.18
CA ALA A 31 8.79 13.88 -2.92
C ALA A 31 8.35 12.72 -2.02
N ALA A 32 7.06 12.41 -1.96
CA ALA A 32 6.55 11.23 -1.24
C ALA A 32 7.19 9.94 -1.74
N GLY A 33 7.21 9.72 -3.05
CA GLY A 33 7.86 8.57 -3.68
C GLY A 33 9.34 8.47 -3.34
N SER A 34 10.04 9.61 -3.24
CA SER A 34 11.47 9.66 -2.84
C SER A 34 11.67 9.22 -1.39
N CYS A 35 10.80 9.65 -0.45
CA CYS A 35 10.84 9.21 0.94
C CYS A 35 10.62 7.69 1.04
N PHE A 36 9.58 7.16 0.40
CA PHE A 36 9.28 5.73 0.42
C PHE A 36 10.40 4.89 -0.20
N HIS A 37 11.01 5.36 -1.29
CA HIS A 37 12.15 4.69 -1.93
C HIS A 37 13.37 4.62 -1.00
N LYS A 38 13.72 5.74 -0.33
CA LYS A 38 14.82 5.75 0.65
C LYS A 38 14.55 4.74 1.77
N GLY A 39 13.35 4.77 2.36
CA GLY A 39 12.94 3.83 3.40
C GLY A 39 13.02 2.37 2.94
N CYS A 40 12.49 2.07 1.75
CA CYS A 40 12.53 0.74 1.16
C CYS A 40 13.97 0.24 0.96
N SER A 41 14.86 1.09 0.44
CA SER A 41 16.28 0.76 0.25
C SER A 41 16.97 0.40 1.57
N ILE A 42 16.65 1.09 2.66
CA ILE A 42 17.20 0.80 4.00
C ILE A 42 16.65 -0.53 4.52
N ALA A 43 15.33 -0.74 4.44
CA ALA A 43 14.68 -1.96 4.90
C ALA A 43 15.21 -3.20 4.15
N ILE A 44 15.39 -3.12 2.84
CA ILE A 44 15.95 -4.20 2.01
C ILE A 44 17.42 -4.47 2.33
N ASN A 45 18.23 -3.43 2.53
CA ASN A 45 19.64 -3.60 2.92
C ASN A 45 19.75 -4.31 4.27
N GLN A 46 18.87 -4.00 5.23
CA GLN A 46 18.79 -4.75 6.48
C GLN A 46 18.45 -6.22 6.25
N LEU A 47 17.43 -6.52 5.44
CA LEU A 47 17.06 -7.90 5.11
C LEU A 47 18.18 -8.68 4.43
N ALA A 48 18.97 -8.03 3.55
CA ALA A 48 20.13 -8.63 2.91
C ALA A 48 21.21 -9.02 3.92
N MET A 49 21.39 -8.25 5.01
CA MET A 49 22.32 -8.59 6.11
C MET A 49 21.88 -9.84 6.88
N PHE A 50 20.57 -10.16 6.88
CA PHE A 50 20.01 -11.37 7.50
C PHE A 50 19.87 -12.55 6.50
N GLY A 51 20.35 -12.40 5.25
CA GLY A 51 20.27 -13.44 4.22
C GLY A 51 18.87 -13.70 3.66
N ALA A 52 17.93 -12.78 3.85
CA ALA A 52 16.50 -13.02 3.65
C ALA A 52 15.90 -12.49 2.33
N PHE A 53 16.68 -11.86 1.41
CA PHE A 53 16.10 -11.28 0.18
C PHE A 53 17.03 -11.34 -1.05
N PRO A 54 16.46 -11.50 -2.28
CA PRO A 54 17.22 -11.32 -3.52
C PRO A 54 17.54 -9.84 -3.76
N THR A 55 18.75 -9.57 -4.16
CA THR A 55 19.33 -8.25 -4.42
C THR A 55 18.73 -7.59 -5.66
N ALA A 56 18.38 -6.34 -5.53
CA ALA A 56 18.10 -5.29 -6.52
C ALA A 56 16.62 -4.97 -6.78
N ILE A 57 16.18 -3.87 -6.14
CA ILE A 57 15.18 -2.99 -6.75
C ILE A 57 15.98 -1.95 -7.54
N ASP A 58 15.94 -2.03 -8.88
CA ASP A 58 16.53 -1.01 -9.74
C ASP A 58 15.87 0.34 -9.45
N LYS A 59 16.70 1.38 -9.28
CA LYS A 59 16.20 2.76 -9.08
C LYS A 59 15.32 3.15 -10.26
N PRO A 60 14.06 3.55 -10.02
CA PRO A 60 13.23 4.09 -11.08
C PRO A 60 13.92 5.29 -11.73
N SER A 61 13.97 5.33 -13.06
CA SER A 61 14.68 6.36 -13.83
C SER A 61 14.23 7.80 -13.58
N TRP A 62 13.03 7.98 -13.00
CA TRP A 62 12.46 9.29 -12.66
C TRP A 62 13.00 9.88 -11.34
N MET A 63 13.72 9.07 -10.53
CA MET A 63 14.32 9.52 -9.25
C MET A 63 15.68 10.24 -9.40
N ASN A 64 16.17 10.47 -10.60
CA ASN A 64 17.48 11.12 -10.81
C ASN A 64 17.43 12.66 -10.76
N GLN A 65 16.31 13.26 -10.32
CA GLN A 65 16.25 14.70 -10.05
C GLN A 65 16.60 14.92 -8.56
N GLU A 66 17.81 15.40 -8.31
CA GLU A 66 18.25 15.85 -6.99
C GLU A 66 17.56 17.19 -6.68
N GLU A 67 16.54 17.15 -5.81
CA GLU A 67 16.03 18.35 -5.16
C GLU A 67 16.75 18.55 -3.83
N THR A 68 17.50 19.64 -3.74
CA THR A 68 18.02 20.18 -2.48
C THR A 68 16.93 21.03 -1.83
N GLY A 69 16.19 20.45 -0.88
CA GLY A 69 15.17 21.17 -0.10
C GLY A 69 15.50 21.10 1.38
N ASP A 70 15.61 22.27 2.00
CA ASP A 70 15.84 22.43 3.44
C ASP A 70 14.64 21.91 4.25
N GLU A 71 14.96 21.09 5.26
CA GLU A 71 14.00 20.51 6.21
C GLU A 71 13.84 21.48 7.40
N ASP A 72 12.62 21.88 7.70
CA ASP A 72 12.26 22.43 9.02
C ASP A 72 11.05 21.71 9.62
N ASP A 73 11.27 21.27 10.85
CA ASP A 73 10.48 20.54 11.81
C ASP A 73 9.03 21.00 12.02
N LEU A 74 8.11 20.03 12.12
CA LEU A 74 6.97 20.08 13.05
C LEU A 74 6.35 18.68 13.19
N LEU A 75 6.74 17.94 14.23
CA LEU A 75 6.09 16.69 14.65
C LEU A 75 5.07 17.00 15.73
N GLU A 76 3.78 16.98 15.41
CA GLU A 76 2.72 16.85 16.41
C GLU A 76 2.42 15.36 16.65
N ASP A 77 2.45 14.99 17.95
CA ASP A 77 2.11 13.66 18.45
C ASP A 77 0.63 13.34 18.17
N GLN A 78 0.35 12.48 17.19
CA GLN A 78 -0.96 11.86 17.02
C GLN A 78 -0.86 10.38 17.37
N GLU A 79 -1.64 9.97 18.37
CA GLU A 79 -1.83 8.57 18.78
C GLU A 79 -2.29 7.72 17.58
N ALA A 80 -1.46 6.78 17.17
CA ALA A 80 -1.65 5.99 15.96
C ALA A 80 -2.39 4.69 16.28
N THR A 81 -3.72 4.72 16.17
CA THR A 81 -4.56 3.50 16.07
C THR A 81 -5.03 3.21 14.64
N LEU A 82 -4.73 4.07 13.67
CA LEU A 82 -5.13 3.90 12.27
C LEU A 82 -4.03 3.24 11.46
N HIS A 83 -4.34 2.09 10.86
CA HIS A 83 -3.42 1.38 9.94
C HIS A 83 -3.28 2.07 8.59
N SER A 84 -4.18 3.01 8.25
CA SER A 84 -4.15 3.75 6.99
C SER A 84 -4.58 5.21 7.14
N VAL A 85 -4.09 6.08 6.24
CA VAL A 85 -4.41 7.52 6.19
C VAL A 85 -5.06 7.86 4.87
N THR A 86 -6.24 8.49 4.93
CA THR A 86 -6.96 8.97 3.77
C THR A 86 -6.31 10.25 3.24
N LEU A 87 -6.12 10.34 1.92
CA LEU A 87 -5.69 11.59 1.28
C LEU A 87 -6.87 12.57 1.18
N PRO A 88 -6.62 13.90 1.18
CA PRO A 88 -7.65 14.91 0.97
C PRO A 88 -8.35 14.73 -0.38
N GLU A 89 -9.68 14.89 -0.40
CA GLU A 89 -10.49 14.74 -1.64
C GLU A 89 -10.09 15.74 -2.74
N GLU A 90 -9.61 16.92 -2.36
CA GLU A 90 -9.20 17.96 -3.29
C GLU A 90 -8.00 17.58 -4.18
N THR A 91 -7.23 16.56 -3.78
CA THR A 91 -6.10 16.05 -4.54
C THR A 91 -6.49 15.04 -5.62
N HIS A 92 -7.78 14.66 -5.70
CA HIS A 92 -8.25 13.67 -6.67
C HIS A 92 -8.61 14.32 -8.01
N PRO A 93 -8.20 13.70 -9.14
CA PRO A 93 -8.91 13.94 -10.39
C PRO A 93 -10.38 13.56 -10.15
N LYS A 94 -11.31 14.44 -10.60
CA LYS A 94 -12.76 14.16 -10.47
C LYS A 94 -13.02 12.74 -10.96
N PRO A 95 -13.78 11.92 -10.21
CA PRO A 95 -14.10 10.58 -10.65
C PRO A 95 -14.80 10.69 -12.01
N HIS A 96 -14.14 10.30 -13.08
CA HIS A 96 -14.82 9.80 -14.26
C HIS A 96 -15.57 8.57 -13.79
N ASP A 97 -16.75 8.28 -14.31
CA ASP A 97 -17.63 7.14 -14.01
C ASP A 97 -16.83 5.83 -13.75
N ASP A 98 -16.07 5.81 -12.66
CA ASP A 98 -15.09 4.77 -12.38
C ASP A 98 -15.85 3.54 -11.93
N ILE A 99 -15.90 2.56 -12.83
CA ILE A 99 -16.50 1.24 -12.60
C ILE A 99 -15.80 0.53 -11.44
N PHE A 100 -14.57 0.94 -11.09
CA PHE A 100 -13.77 0.36 -10.02
C PHE A 100 -13.18 1.49 -9.15
N MET A 101 -13.55 1.52 -7.87
CA MET A 101 -13.20 2.61 -6.96
C MET A 101 -11.76 2.49 -6.45
N LEU A 102 -11.05 3.62 -6.38
CA LEU A 102 -9.71 3.69 -5.80
C LEU A 102 -9.76 3.53 -4.26
N PHE A 103 -8.90 2.68 -3.70
CA PHE A 103 -8.60 2.73 -2.27
C PHE A 103 -7.61 3.87 -2.00
N ASN A 104 -8.15 4.99 -1.58
CA ASN A 104 -7.45 6.27 -1.46
C ASN A 104 -6.79 6.44 -0.09
N ARG A 105 -5.93 5.50 0.29
CA ARG A 105 -5.26 5.55 1.58
C ARG A 105 -3.81 5.08 1.49
N ALA A 106 -2.90 5.82 2.14
CA ALA A 106 -1.56 5.35 2.43
C ALA A 106 -1.55 4.48 3.69
N ILE A 107 -0.65 3.53 3.78
CA ILE A 107 -0.54 2.60 4.91
C ILE A 107 0.57 3.09 5.85
N HIS A 108 0.23 3.26 7.13
CA HIS A 108 1.20 3.54 8.18
C HIS A 108 1.96 2.30 8.59
N LEU A 109 3.26 2.45 8.82
CA LEU A 109 4.04 1.49 9.59
C LEU A 109 3.77 1.71 11.08
N PRO A 110 3.29 0.70 11.81
CA PRO A 110 3.08 0.84 13.25
C PRO A 110 4.44 1.03 13.95
N ARG A 111 4.50 1.98 14.90
CA ARG A 111 5.70 2.26 15.70
C ARG A 111 6.02 1.15 16.72
N GLU A 112 5.05 0.34 17.07
CA GLU A 112 5.20 -0.68 18.11
C GLU A 112 5.65 -2.00 17.50
N ALA A 113 6.79 -2.50 18.02
CA ALA A 113 7.37 -3.80 17.69
C ALA A 113 6.49 -5.00 18.10
N ASP A 114 5.32 -4.77 18.70
CA ASP A 114 4.44 -5.77 19.31
C ASP A 114 3.83 -6.74 18.29
N PHE A 115 3.92 -6.46 17.00
CA PHE A 115 3.33 -7.31 15.96
C PHE A 115 4.15 -8.56 15.62
N PHE A 116 5.45 -8.63 15.95
CA PHE A 116 6.33 -9.67 15.42
C PHE A 116 7.32 -10.27 16.44
N ASP A 117 7.00 -10.30 17.72
CA ASP A 117 7.81 -10.97 18.78
C ASP A 117 9.34 -10.79 18.65
N GLY A 118 9.78 -9.63 18.14
CA GLY A 118 11.22 -9.32 18.00
C GLY A 118 11.90 -9.90 16.76
N ASP A 119 11.17 -10.53 15.81
CA ASP A 119 11.76 -11.00 14.55
C ASP A 119 12.02 -9.82 13.59
N GLN A 120 13.27 -9.35 13.63
CA GLN A 120 13.76 -8.24 12.80
C GLN A 120 13.61 -8.51 11.28
N ALA A 121 13.70 -9.78 10.86
CA ALA A 121 13.54 -10.14 9.44
C ALA A 121 12.10 -9.99 8.99
N GLN A 122 11.12 -10.39 9.81
CA GLN A 122 9.70 -10.19 9.51
C GLN A 122 9.34 -8.69 9.51
N LEU A 123 9.84 -7.94 10.48
CA LEU A 123 9.62 -6.49 10.56
C LEU A 123 10.17 -5.77 9.33
N GLY A 124 11.38 -6.14 8.86
CA GLY A 124 11.95 -5.62 7.62
C GLY A 124 11.11 -5.95 6.38
N LYS A 125 10.52 -7.16 6.30
CA LYS A 125 9.61 -7.54 5.20
C LYS A 125 8.33 -6.70 5.23
N VAL A 126 7.74 -6.50 6.41
CA VAL A 126 6.56 -5.65 6.58
C VAL A 126 6.84 -4.23 6.15
N ALA A 127 7.94 -3.66 6.63
CA ALA A 127 8.35 -2.31 6.25
C ALA A 127 8.54 -2.20 4.74
N SER A 128 9.19 -3.17 4.11
CA SER A 128 9.38 -3.19 2.66
C SER A 128 8.04 -3.26 1.92
N ALA A 129 7.11 -4.12 2.34
CA ALA A 129 5.79 -4.27 1.71
C ALA A 129 4.98 -2.96 1.77
N VAL A 130 4.94 -2.31 2.94
CA VAL A 130 4.25 -1.03 3.14
C VAL A 130 4.86 0.07 2.27
N LEU A 131 6.18 0.20 2.28
CA LEU A 131 6.86 1.25 1.52
C LEU A 131 6.72 1.05 0.02
N LEU A 132 6.77 -0.20 -0.47
CA LEU A 132 6.49 -0.53 -1.87
C LEU A 132 5.05 -0.17 -2.26
N TYR A 133 4.08 -0.51 -1.40
CA TYR A 133 2.69 -0.13 -1.61
C TYR A 133 2.53 1.40 -1.66
N ASN A 134 3.05 2.14 -0.68
CA ASN A 134 2.95 3.60 -0.62
C ASN A 134 3.68 4.28 -1.79
N MET A 135 4.82 3.76 -2.23
CA MET A 135 5.52 4.22 -3.43
C MET A 135 4.68 4.00 -4.69
N GLY A 136 4.06 2.82 -4.83
CA GLY A 136 3.09 2.53 -5.89
C GLY A 136 1.92 3.50 -5.85
N PHE A 137 1.39 3.79 -4.65
CA PHE A 137 0.28 4.71 -4.47
C PHE A 137 0.66 6.17 -4.83
N SER A 138 1.87 6.63 -4.50
CA SER A 138 2.34 7.95 -4.91
C SER A 138 2.46 8.07 -6.44
N LEU A 139 2.98 7.05 -7.13
CA LEU A 139 3.03 7.01 -8.59
C LEU A 139 1.63 6.92 -9.23
N HIS A 140 0.72 6.16 -8.61
CA HIS A 140 -0.66 6.06 -9.06
C HIS A 140 -1.35 7.44 -9.05
N MET A 141 -1.27 8.14 -7.91
CA MET A 141 -1.83 9.49 -7.77
C MET A 141 -1.18 10.49 -8.71
N HIS A 142 0.16 10.45 -8.85
CA HIS A 142 0.87 11.29 -9.80
C HIS A 142 0.43 10.99 -11.25
N GLY A 143 0.35 9.72 -11.63
CA GLY A 143 -0.08 9.30 -12.96
C GLY A 143 -1.51 9.75 -13.29
N LEU A 144 -2.44 9.65 -12.33
CA LEU A 144 -3.81 10.16 -12.50
C LEU A 144 -3.85 11.69 -12.64
N SER A 145 -3.08 12.42 -11.82
CA SER A 145 -3.07 13.88 -11.83
C SER A 145 -2.43 14.48 -13.09
N THR A 146 -1.44 13.79 -13.67
CA THR A 146 -0.70 14.26 -14.85
C THR A 146 -1.11 13.60 -16.17
N GLY A 147 -1.87 12.50 -16.09
CA GLY A 147 -2.18 11.65 -17.25
C GLY A 147 -0.99 10.79 -17.70
N ASP A 148 0.04 10.63 -16.87
CA ASP A 148 1.23 9.83 -17.23
C ASP A 148 0.98 8.32 -17.04
N SER A 149 0.71 7.66 -18.17
CA SER A 149 0.49 6.21 -18.21
C SER A 149 1.72 5.38 -17.78
N LYS A 150 2.93 5.93 -17.89
CA LYS A 150 4.15 5.22 -17.45
C LYS A 150 4.21 5.16 -15.92
N CYS A 151 3.79 6.23 -15.24
CA CYS A 151 3.65 6.23 -13.79
C CYS A 151 2.61 5.20 -13.33
N LEU A 152 1.46 5.11 -14.02
CA LEU A 152 0.43 4.11 -13.73
C LEU A 152 0.93 2.68 -13.94
N ALA A 153 1.63 2.41 -15.05
CA ALA A 153 2.22 1.09 -15.30
C ALA A 153 3.24 0.72 -14.21
N ARG A 154 4.10 1.67 -13.82
CA ARG A 154 5.07 1.44 -12.75
C ARG A 154 4.42 1.22 -11.38
N ALA A 155 3.28 1.86 -11.12
CA ALA A 155 2.51 1.63 -9.90
C ALA A 155 2.00 0.18 -9.83
N ILE A 156 1.55 -0.42 -10.95
CA ILE A 156 1.15 -1.84 -11.02
C ILE A 156 2.32 -2.74 -10.61
N ASP A 157 3.53 -2.49 -11.15
CA ASP A 157 4.71 -3.29 -10.81
C ASP A 157 4.99 -3.26 -9.30
N LEU A 158 4.93 -2.07 -8.69
CA LEU A 158 5.17 -1.89 -7.26
C LEU A 158 4.09 -2.54 -6.40
N TYR A 159 2.83 -2.41 -6.77
CA TYR A 159 1.73 -3.09 -6.08
C TYR A 159 1.87 -4.62 -6.19
N SER A 160 2.29 -5.14 -7.35
CA SER A 160 2.51 -6.58 -7.53
C SER A 160 3.63 -7.10 -6.62
N ILE A 161 4.74 -6.35 -6.48
CA ILE A 161 5.83 -6.71 -5.57
C ILE A 161 5.35 -6.65 -4.12
N ALA A 162 4.65 -5.58 -3.73
CA ALA A 162 4.08 -5.44 -2.39
C ALA A 162 3.11 -6.59 -2.07
N TYR A 163 2.20 -6.90 -2.99
CA TYR A 163 1.26 -8.01 -2.88
C TYR A 163 1.97 -9.35 -2.62
N ASN A 164 2.96 -9.71 -3.45
CA ASN A 164 3.73 -10.95 -3.27
C ASN A 164 4.46 -10.99 -1.92
N THR A 165 4.95 -9.83 -1.45
CA THR A 165 5.58 -9.73 -0.13
C THR A 165 4.54 -9.95 0.98
N TYR A 166 3.34 -9.36 0.87
CA TYR A 166 2.25 -9.60 1.81
C TYR A 166 1.74 -11.06 1.79
N VAL A 167 1.70 -11.72 0.62
CA VAL A 167 1.38 -13.16 0.54
C VAL A 167 2.37 -13.97 1.37
N SER A 168 3.68 -13.73 1.21
CA SER A 168 4.72 -14.40 2.01
C SER A 168 4.58 -14.11 3.52
N LEU A 169 4.18 -12.89 3.89
CA LEU A 169 3.92 -12.51 5.28
C LEU A 169 2.67 -13.22 5.83
N LYS A 170 1.63 -13.38 5.02
CA LYS A 170 0.39 -14.06 5.43
C LYS A 170 0.62 -15.51 5.82
N GLU A 171 1.54 -16.20 5.14
CA GLU A 171 1.94 -17.56 5.49
C GLU A 171 2.64 -17.63 6.87
N ALA A 172 3.45 -16.61 7.18
CA ALA A 172 4.17 -16.53 8.45
C ALA A 172 3.31 -15.99 9.62
N THR A 173 2.30 -15.16 9.31
CA THR A 173 1.43 -14.50 10.30
C THR A 173 -0.04 -14.67 9.96
N PRO A 174 -0.59 -15.90 10.06
CA PRO A 174 -1.99 -16.14 9.77
C PRO A 174 -2.89 -15.34 10.72
N GLY A 175 -3.91 -14.66 10.18
CA GLY A 175 -4.85 -13.86 10.99
C GLY A 175 -4.44 -12.39 11.20
N SER A 176 -3.29 -11.95 10.70
CA SER A 176 -2.89 -10.55 10.77
C SER A 176 -3.80 -9.67 9.89
N ARG A 177 -4.64 -8.82 10.55
CA ARG A 177 -5.49 -7.85 9.85
C ARG A 177 -4.69 -6.84 9.04
N PHE A 178 -3.50 -6.48 9.52
CA PHE A 178 -2.61 -5.56 8.83
C PHE A 178 -2.13 -6.13 7.49
N VAL A 179 -1.74 -7.41 7.46
CA VAL A 179 -1.33 -8.10 6.23
C VAL A 179 -2.52 -8.23 5.28
N ASP A 180 -3.72 -8.54 5.79
CA ASP A 180 -4.94 -8.62 4.99
C ASP A 180 -5.29 -7.27 4.37
N LEU A 181 -5.20 -6.17 5.12
CA LEU A 181 -5.41 -4.82 4.58
C LEU A 181 -4.42 -4.52 3.45
N GLY A 182 -3.14 -4.85 3.61
CA GLY A 182 -2.11 -4.63 2.58
C GLY A 182 -2.40 -5.41 1.29
N LEU A 183 -2.84 -6.67 1.41
CA LEU A 183 -3.26 -7.49 0.26
C LEU A 183 -4.46 -6.89 -0.45
N LEU A 184 -5.52 -6.53 0.29
CA LEU A 184 -6.73 -5.93 -0.27
C LEU A 184 -6.42 -4.59 -0.95
N ALA A 185 -5.62 -3.74 -0.31
CA ALA A 185 -5.25 -2.43 -0.83
C ALA A 185 -4.45 -2.54 -2.13
N ALA A 186 -3.46 -3.43 -2.20
CA ALA A 186 -2.65 -3.64 -3.40
C ALA A 186 -3.50 -4.18 -4.55
N THR A 187 -4.33 -5.24 -4.31
CA THR A 187 -5.24 -5.80 -5.31
C THR A 187 -6.23 -4.75 -5.82
N ASN A 188 -6.82 -3.98 -4.89
CA ASN A 188 -7.78 -2.94 -5.24
C ASN A 188 -7.19 -1.88 -6.15
N ASN A 189 -6.01 -1.38 -5.80
CA ASN A 189 -5.40 -0.28 -6.56
C ASN A 189 -4.83 -0.75 -7.91
N MET A 190 -4.41 -2.00 -8.04
CA MET A 190 -4.15 -2.61 -9.36
C MET A 190 -5.43 -2.69 -10.19
N GLY A 191 -6.53 -3.16 -9.62
CA GLY A 191 -7.83 -3.24 -10.29
C GLY A 191 -8.32 -1.89 -10.80
N HIS A 192 -8.12 -0.81 -10.00
CA HIS A 192 -8.45 0.55 -10.41
C HIS A 192 -7.63 0.99 -11.64
N ILE A 193 -6.31 0.73 -11.69
CA ILE A 193 -5.48 1.08 -12.85
C ILE A 193 -5.87 0.24 -14.07
N PHE A 194 -6.14 -1.06 -13.90
CA PHE A 194 -6.59 -1.91 -15.00
C PHE A 194 -7.95 -1.44 -15.56
N ALA A 195 -8.89 -1.04 -14.69
CA ALA A 195 -10.16 -0.46 -15.11
C ALA A 195 -9.95 0.85 -15.89
N PHE A 196 -9.06 1.72 -15.42
CA PHE A 196 -8.67 2.96 -16.10
C PHE A 196 -8.14 2.69 -17.53
N PHE A 197 -7.33 1.65 -17.72
CA PHE A 197 -6.84 1.21 -19.03
C PHE A 197 -7.84 0.35 -19.81
N ARG A 198 -9.03 0.07 -19.27
CA ARG A 198 -10.06 -0.82 -19.84
C ARG A 198 -9.56 -2.27 -20.04
N CYS A 199 -8.64 -2.71 -19.21
CA CYS A 199 -8.17 -4.08 -19.16
C CYS A 199 -9.16 -4.92 -18.33
N PHE A 200 -10.32 -5.25 -18.92
CA PHE A 200 -11.44 -5.86 -18.19
C PHE A 200 -11.14 -7.24 -17.60
N GLN A 201 -10.30 -8.02 -18.26
CA GLN A 201 -9.90 -9.33 -17.77
C GLN A 201 -9.11 -9.22 -16.46
N GLU A 202 -8.09 -8.37 -16.43
CA GLU A 202 -7.25 -8.11 -15.26
C GLU A 202 -8.06 -7.47 -14.12
N THR A 203 -8.97 -6.57 -14.46
CA THR A 203 -9.88 -5.96 -13.47
C THR A 203 -10.79 -7.03 -12.84
N SER A 204 -11.32 -7.98 -13.64
CA SER A 204 -12.13 -9.09 -13.13
C SER A 204 -11.32 -9.99 -12.19
N LEU A 205 -10.08 -10.30 -12.53
CA LEU A 205 -9.20 -11.11 -11.66
C LEU A 205 -8.96 -10.40 -10.31
N CYS A 206 -8.77 -9.07 -10.32
CA CYS A 206 -8.66 -8.30 -9.08
C CYS A 206 -9.96 -8.35 -8.25
N SER A 207 -11.13 -8.20 -8.89
CA SER A 207 -12.42 -8.32 -8.21
C SER A 207 -12.64 -9.70 -7.59
N ASP A 208 -12.24 -10.76 -8.28
CA ASP A 208 -12.35 -12.13 -7.79
C ASP A 208 -11.40 -12.39 -6.60
N ASP A 209 -10.16 -11.87 -6.62
CA ASP A 209 -9.22 -11.96 -5.50
C ASP A 209 -9.75 -11.17 -4.28
N LEU A 210 -10.30 -9.96 -4.49
CA LEU A 210 -10.95 -9.19 -3.42
C LEU A 210 -12.10 -9.99 -2.78
N SER A 211 -12.98 -10.58 -3.61
CA SER A 211 -14.11 -11.38 -3.14
C SER A 211 -13.66 -12.57 -2.30
N TYR A 212 -12.64 -13.29 -2.78
CA TYR A 212 -12.08 -14.45 -2.07
C TYR A 212 -11.51 -14.06 -0.71
N ARG A 213 -10.73 -12.96 -0.64
CA ARG A 213 -10.10 -12.49 0.60
C ARG A 213 -11.11 -11.95 1.61
N LEU A 214 -12.09 -11.17 1.14
CA LEU A 214 -13.17 -10.66 1.98
C LEU A 214 -14.02 -11.78 2.57
N PHE A 215 -14.31 -12.82 1.79
CA PHE A 215 -15.01 -14.01 2.29
C PHE A 215 -14.21 -14.71 3.39
N GLY A 216 -12.89 -14.85 3.22
CA GLY A 216 -12.02 -15.40 4.27
C GLY A 216 -12.03 -14.58 5.55
N LEU A 217 -11.97 -13.25 5.44
CA LEU A 217 -12.02 -12.33 6.59
C LEU A 217 -13.36 -12.37 7.32
N THR A 218 -14.48 -12.36 6.59
CA THR A 218 -15.81 -12.40 7.20
C THR A 218 -16.07 -13.71 7.92
N ASN A 219 -15.60 -14.83 7.40
CA ASN A 219 -15.70 -16.12 8.06
C ASN A 219 -14.86 -16.16 9.35
N ALA A 220 -13.64 -15.63 9.34
CA ALA A 220 -12.79 -15.55 10.51
C ALA A 220 -13.41 -14.69 11.64
N LEU A 221 -14.06 -13.58 11.26
CA LEU A 221 -14.74 -12.66 12.19
C LEU A 221 -16.07 -13.24 12.72
N SER A 222 -16.76 -14.07 11.96
CA SER A 222 -18.03 -14.69 12.36
C SER A 222 -17.87 -15.76 13.47
N ILE A 223 -16.65 -16.26 13.65
CA ILE A 223 -16.34 -17.24 14.71
C ILE A 223 -16.26 -16.55 16.09
N ASP A 224 -16.03 -15.25 16.12
CA ASP A 224 -15.98 -14.46 17.37
C ASP A 224 -17.40 -13.94 17.72
N HIS A 225 -18.21 -14.79 18.33
CA HIS A 225 -19.66 -14.66 18.50
C HIS A 225 -20.17 -13.44 19.29
N ASN A 226 -19.33 -12.54 19.78
CA ASN A 226 -19.72 -11.44 20.67
C ASN A 226 -19.63 -10.03 20.07
N ASN A 227 -19.06 -9.85 18.91
CA ASN A 227 -19.02 -8.58 18.23
C ASN A 227 -19.57 -8.73 16.82
N HIS A 228 -20.71 -8.09 16.52
CA HIS A 228 -21.08 -7.84 15.12
C HIS A 228 -19.89 -7.13 14.46
N PRO A 229 -19.26 -7.70 13.43
CA PRO A 229 -18.18 -7.01 12.76
C PRO A 229 -18.79 -5.79 12.08
N VAL A 230 -18.68 -4.64 12.73
CA VAL A 230 -18.76 -3.37 12.04
C VAL A 230 -17.53 -3.37 11.16
N LEU A 231 -17.72 -3.74 9.89
CA LEU A 231 -16.66 -3.60 8.91
C LEU A 231 -16.30 -2.13 8.88
N ASP A 232 -15.06 -1.85 9.31
CA ASP A 232 -14.52 -0.51 9.33
C ASP A 232 -14.73 0.15 7.97
N GLU A 233 -14.96 1.45 7.95
CA GLU A 233 -15.10 2.25 6.71
C GLU A 233 -13.98 1.96 5.69
N GLU A 234 -12.80 1.54 6.17
CA GLU A 234 -11.68 1.11 5.35
C GLU A 234 -12.01 -0.01 4.37
N TYR A 235 -12.86 -0.96 4.77
CA TYR A 235 -13.16 -2.15 3.96
C TYR A 235 -14.31 -1.93 2.97
N LYS A 236 -15.07 -0.84 3.09
CA LYS A 236 -16.23 -0.57 2.21
C LYS A 236 -15.88 -0.56 0.74
N VAL A 237 -14.78 0.10 0.36
CA VAL A 237 -14.35 0.19 -1.03
C VAL A 237 -14.05 -1.17 -1.64
N PHE A 238 -13.45 -2.06 -0.86
CA PHE A 238 -13.13 -3.42 -1.33
C PHE A 238 -14.39 -4.24 -1.58
N PHE A 239 -15.40 -4.13 -0.68
CA PHE A 239 -16.70 -4.78 -0.89
C PHE A 239 -17.42 -4.23 -2.11
N LEU A 240 -17.43 -2.94 -2.31
CA LEU A 240 -18.04 -2.32 -3.47
C LEU A 240 -17.41 -2.85 -4.76
N ASN A 241 -16.08 -2.87 -4.85
CA ASN A 241 -15.39 -3.36 -6.03
C ASN A 241 -15.53 -4.88 -6.23
N ALA A 242 -15.60 -5.66 -5.16
CA ALA A 242 -15.83 -7.09 -5.23
C ALA A 242 -17.24 -7.45 -5.72
N CYS A 243 -18.25 -6.65 -5.34
CA CYS A 243 -19.66 -6.92 -5.68
C CYS A 243 -20.09 -6.26 -6.99
N PHE A 244 -19.82 -4.97 -7.17
CA PHE A 244 -20.41 -4.19 -8.28
C PHE A 244 -19.73 -4.46 -9.62
N PHE A 245 -18.46 -4.81 -9.65
CA PHE A 245 -17.79 -5.10 -10.91
C PHE A 245 -18.41 -6.31 -11.62
N ARG A 246 -18.83 -7.32 -10.87
CA ARG A 246 -19.50 -8.50 -11.44
C ARG A 246 -20.82 -8.16 -12.13
N GLU A 247 -21.63 -7.28 -11.55
CA GLU A 247 -22.92 -6.90 -12.13
C GLU A 247 -22.75 -6.08 -13.41
N SER A 248 -21.79 -5.15 -13.46
CA SER A 248 -21.60 -4.25 -14.61
C SER A 248 -21.08 -4.95 -15.87
N VAL A 249 -20.28 -6.01 -15.72
CA VAL A 249 -19.73 -6.78 -16.85
C VAL A 249 -20.82 -7.64 -17.51
N PHE A 250 -21.77 -8.16 -16.74
CA PHE A 250 -22.87 -8.98 -17.29
C PHE A 250 -23.96 -8.16 -18.01
N VAL A 251 -24.11 -6.89 -17.68
CA VAL A 251 -25.12 -6.01 -18.31
C VAL A 251 -24.64 -5.48 -19.68
N SER A 252 -23.35 -5.42 -19.94
CA SER A 252 -22.77 -4.86 -21.17
C SER A 252 -22.50 -5.89 -22.28
N ALA A 253 -22.78 -7.18 -22.08
CA ALA A 253 -22.69 -8.16 -23.14
C ALA A 253 -23.87 -7.96 -24.13
N PRO A 254 -23.64 -7.56 -25.37
CA PRO A 254 -24.72 -7.48 -26.34
C PRO A 254 -25.30 -8.88 -26.53
N ALA A 255 -26.64 -8.99 -26.44
CA ALA A 255 -27.33 -10.21 -26.83
C ALA A 255 -26.99 -10.50 -28.30
N ALA A 256 -26.30 -11.62 -28.53
CA ALA A 256 -25.93 -12.10 -29.86
C ALA A 256 -27.20 -12.64 -30.60
#